data_833774a45f17ab6c2be20c20751d582d
#
_entry.id   833774a45f17ab6c2be20c20751d582d
#
_cell.length_a   1.000
_cell.length_b   1.000
_cell.length_c   1.000
_cell.angle_alpha   90.00
_cell.angle_beta   90.00
_cell.angle_gamma   90.00
#
_symmetry.space_group_name_H-M   'P 1'
#
loop_
_entity.id
_entity.type
_entity.pdbx_description
1 polymer ?
#
loop_
_entity_poly.entity_id
_entity_poly.type
_entity_poly.pdbx_seq_one_letter_code
_entity_poly.pdbx_strand_id
1 'polypeptide(L)'
;MSGPNPRAAAVAALVRQEQDGFSNLILDAELRRQKLEGRDKAFASAIFYTVLEHQGTLDYILSQFLPKGIARLDPQVREILRAALAQARYMQVPASAAVNEAVKLTRTFKKASASGLVNAVLRRAIGYDLGSAVFADEVERLMVLGSAGRDVAAFLHEHYPDEALDILTHTADGGLTSLRANPLKETPETLCEKLLASGAKTAAPGLVPGSVLARFEGSPAESGLFRDGYFHVEGQASQLAALCVEAKPGDTVLDLCAAPGGKSLLLIEEMQDEGRLVSCDVSENRVQLIRKAVERMGFAHVEPRVSDGTRPDADLPMADAILVDAPCSGLGILAKKPDIRYKTLEKARHDELLATQSAILDTAAAHLKEGGRLVYSTCTIDPAENEEQVRAFVGRHPEFRVVTPDVRFPAGMTVGDWGALSVPTRTGMDGFFLCAMQKRDS
;
A
#
# COMPACT_ATOMS: atom_id res chain seq x y z
N MET A 1 -30.62 -23.03 3.05
CA MET A 1 -29.44 -22.23 2.68
C MET A 1 -28.48 -22.31 3.85
N SER A 2 -27.27 -22.85 3.66
CA SER A 2 -26.24 -22.83 4.71
C SER A 2 -25.92 -21.37 5.06
N GLY A 3 -25.77 -21.05 6.35
CA GLY A 3 -25.44 -19.71 6.83
C GLY A 3 -24.15 -19.15 6.21
N PRO A 4 -23.80 -17.87 6.52
CA PRO A 4 -22.61 -17.22 6.00
C PRO A 4 -21.37 -18.07 6.29
N ASN A 5 -20.52 -18.27 5.26
CA ASN A 5 -19.31 -19.09 5.38
C ASN A 5 -18.08 -18.25 5.02
N PRO A 6 -17.25 -17.85 6.03
CA PRO A 6 -16.11 -16.98 5.78
C PRO A 6 -15.06 -17.59 4.84
N ARG A 7 -14.86 -18.91 4.88
CA ARG A 7 -13.94 -19.60 3.97
C ARG A 7 -14.44 -19.58 2.52
N ALA A 8 -15.73 -19.76 2.33
CA ALA A 8 -16.34 -19.68 1.00
C ALA A 8 -16.27 -18.25 0.44
N ALA A 9 -16.45 -17.22 1.29
CA ALA A 9 -16.29 -15.83 0.89
C ALA A 9 -14.85 -15.52 0.46
N ALA A 10 -13.86 -15.95 1.24
CA ALA A 10 -12.44 -15.76 0.90
C ALA A 10 -12.09 -16.43 -0.44
N VAL A 11 -12.50 -17.71 -0.65
CA VAL A 11 -12.25 -18.42 -1.91
C VAL A 11 -12.95 -17.72 -3.09
N ALA A 12 -14.19 -17.25 -2.92
CA ALA A 12 -14.90 -16.55 -3.98
C ALA A 12 -14.22 -15.20 -4.33
N ALA A 13 -13.73 -14.47 -3.32
CA ALA A 13 -12.97 -13.24 -3.52
C ALA A 13 -11.64 -13.50 -4.25
N LEU A 14 -10.89 -14.55 -3.88
CA LEU A 14 -9.64 -14.95 -4.54
C LEU A 14 -9.85 -15.30 -6.02
N VAL A 15 -10.89 -16.07 -6.33
CA VAL A 15 -11.22 -16.41 -7.73
C VAL A 15 -11.54 -15.16 -8.56
N ARG A 16 -12.21 -14.17 -7.98
CA ARG A 16 -12.50 -12.90 -8.68
C ARG A 16 -11.26 -12.03 -8.83
N GLN A 17 -10.40 -11.99 -7.81
CA GLN A 17 -9.18 -11.18 -7.80
C GLN A 17 -8.23 -11.57 -8.96
N GLU A 18 -8.15 -12.84 -9.33
CA GLU A 18 -7.38 -13.28 -10.51
C GLU A 18 -7.87 -12.65 -11.83
N GLN A 19 -9.12 -12.18 -11.89
CA GLN A 19 -9.73 -11.60 -13.10
C GLN A 19 -9.69 -10.06 -13.08
N ASP A 20 -9.95 -9.43 -11.92
CA ASP A 20 -10.26 -7.99 -11.82
C ASP A 20 -9.22 -7.11 -11.11
N GLY A 21 -8.18 -7.67 -10.49
CA GLY A 21 -6.93 -6.98 -10.10
C GLY A 21 -6.90 -6.09 -8.85
N PHE A 22 -8.02 -5.58 -8.31
CA PHE A 22 -8.04 -4.71 -7.11
C PHE A 22 -8.51 -5.46 -5.86
N SER A 23 -7.57 -6.00 -5.10
CA SER A 23 -7.81 -6.93 -3.99
C SER A 23 -8.77 -6.43 -2.91
N ASN A 24 -8.62 -5.19 -2.46
CA ASN A 24 -9.44 -4.63 -1.38
C ASN A 24 -10.91 -4.40 -1.79
N LEU A 25 -11.17 -3.91 -3.01
CA LEU A 25 -12.53 -3.65 -3.49
C LEU A 25 -13.30 -4.95 -3.70
N ILE A 26 -12.61 -5.97 -4.22
CA ILE A 26 -13.19 -7.29 -4.48
C ILE A 26 -13.57 -7.98 -3.18
N LEU A 27 -12.65 -7.97 -2.21
CA LEU A 27 -12.91 -8.55 -0.89
C LEU A 27 -14.10 -7.87 -0.22
N ASP A 28 -14.13 -6.54 -0.16
CA ASP A 28 -15.22 -5.79 0.46
C ASP A 28 -16.58 -6.08 -0.21
N ALA A 29 -16.62 -6.15 -1.54
CA ALA A 29 -17.83 -6.48 -2.28
C ALA A 29 -18.35 -7.89 -1.93
N GLU A 30 -17.42 -8.87 -1.81
CA GLU A 30 -17.78 -10.25 -1.49
C GLU A 30 -18.24 -10.40 -0.03
N LEU A 31 -17.59 -9.72 0.91
CA LEU A 31 -17.98 -9.70 2.33
C LEU A 31 -19.39 -9.11 2.52
N ARG A 32 -19.69 -8.00 1.84
CA ARG A 32 -21.03 -7.39 1.83
C ARG A 32 -22.08 -8.31 1.19
N ARG A 33 -21.73 -8.95 0.06
CA ARG A 33 -22.63 -9.88 -0.64
C ARG A 33 -23.04 -11.05 0.25
N GLN A 34 -22.12 -11.57 1.05
CA GLN A 34 -22.37 -12.69 1.98
C GLN A 34 -22.84 -12.22 3.37
N LYS A 35 -22.95 -10.90 3.60
CA LYS A 35 -23.37 -10.30 4.88
C LYS A 35 -22.53 -10.79 6.05
N LEU A 36 -21.21 -10.88 5.85
CA LEU A 36 -20.28 -11.26 6.89
C LEU A 36 -19.96 -10.07 7.79
N GLU A 37 -20.01 -10.29 9.10
CA GLU A 37 -19.74 -9.27 10.12
C GLU A 37 -18.81 -9.81 11.21
N GLY A 38 -18.25 -8.92 12.02
CA GLY A 38 -17.44 -9.24 13.18
C GLY A 38 -16.32 -10.24 12.90
N ARG A 39 -16.27 -11.31 13.67
CA ARG A 39 -15.21 -12.34 13.59
C ARG A 39 -15.18 -13.06 12.24
N ASP A 40 -16.32 -13.33 11.64
CA ASP A 40 -16.40 -14.04 10.36
C ASP A 40 -15.86 -13.17 9.21
N LYS A 41 -16.15 -11.85 9.23
CA LYS A 41 -15.55 -10.87 8.31
C LYS A 41 -14.03 -10.83 8.48
N ALA A 42 -13.54 -10.70 9.72
CA ALA A 42 -12.10 -10.67 10.01
C ALA A 42 -11.40 -11.95 9.56
N PHE A 43 -12.00 -13.11 9.79
CA PHE A 43 -11.42 -14.40 9.41
C PHE A 43 -11.39 -14.60 7.88
N ALA A 44 -12.44 -14.21 7.15
CA ALA A 44 -12.45 -14.24 5.69
C ALA A 44 -11.36 -13.33 5.10
N SER A 45 -11.22 -12.12 5.65
CA SER A 45 -10.17 -11.18 5.25
C SER A 45 -8.76 -11.71 5.53
N ALA A 46 -8.56 -12.32 6.70
CA ALA A 46 -7.29 -12.92 7.05
C ALA A 46 -6.90 -14.06 6.07
N ILE A 47 -7.83 -14.95 5.71
CA ILE A 47 -7.58 -16.00 4.71
C ILE A 47 -7.18 -15.38 3.37
N PHE A 48 -7.94 -14.38 2.90
CA PHE A 48 -7.73 -13.73 1.62
C PHE A 48 -6.33 -13.10 1.52
N TYR A 49 -5.95 -12.27 2.49
CA TYR A 49 -4.64 -11.62 2.48
C TYR A 49 -3.50 -12.59 2.71
N THR A 50 -3.65 -13.59 3.59
CA THR A 50 -2.61 -14.62 3.79
C THR A 50 -2.34 -15.42 2.50
N VAL A 51 -3.39 -15.71 1.70
CA VAL A 51 -3.18 -16.36 0.40
C VAL A 51 -2.42 -15.44 -0.55
N LEU A 52 -2.79 -14.15 -0.66
CA LEU A 52 -2.07 -13.21 -1.53
C LEU A 52 -0.61 -13.01 -1.10
N GLU A 53 -0.36 -12.89 0.19
CA GLU A 53 1.00 -12.71 0.74
C GLU A 53 1.90 -13.91 0.45
N HIS A 54 1.34 -15.13 0.43
CA HIS A 54 2.10 -16.37 0.33
C HIS A 54 1.81 -17.17 -0.95
N GLN A 55 1.17 -16.58 -1.96
CA GLN A 55 0.70 -17.30 -3.14
C GLN A 55 1.82 -18.06 -3.86
N GLY A 56 3.01 -17.46 -4.05
CA GLY A 56 4.14 -18.10 -4.72
C GLY A 56 4.64 -19.32 -3.94
N THR A 57 4.77 -19.20 -2.63
CA THR A 57 5.14 -20.31 -1.74
C THR A 57 4.10 -21.43 -1.76
N LEU A 58 2.81 -21.06 -1.68
CA LEU A 58 1.69 -22.02 -1.70
C LEU A 58 1.66 -22.78 -3.02
N ASP A 59 1.85 -22.09 -4.14
CA ASP A 59 1.85 -22.67 -5.47
C ASP A 59 3.02 -23.62 -5.68
N TYR A 60 4.20 -23.24 -5.22
CA TYR A 60 5.37 -24.10 -5.27
C TYR A 60 5.13 -25.42 -4.50
N ILE A 61 4.67 -25.33 -3.25
CA ILE A 61 4.38 -26.50 -2.42
C ILE A 61 3.31 -27.39 -3.05
N LEU A 62 2.21 -26.81 -3.49
CA LEU A 62 1.10 -27.57 -4.11
C LEU A 62 1.53 -28.26 -5.40
N SER A 63 2.38 -27.60 -6.19
CA SER A 63 2.91 -28.14 -7.44
C SER A 63 3.75 -29.40 -7.26
N GLN A 64 4.40 -29.61 -6.10
CA GLN A 64 5.12 -30.84 -5.79
C GLN A 64 4.20 -32.07 -5.76
N PHE A 65 2.89 -31.88 -5.58
CA PHE A 65 1.89 -32.94 -5.43
C PHE A 65 0.83 -32.94 -6.55
N LEU A 66 1.02 -32.10 -7.57
CA LEU A 66 0.12 -31.94 -8.71
C LEU A 66 0.85 -32.26 -10.02
N PRO A 67 0.72 -33.47 -10.58
CA PRO A 67 1.49 -33.90 -11.77
C PRO A 67 1.32 -33.01 -13.01
N LYS A 68 0.20 -32.28 -13.11
CA LYS A 68 -0.09 -31.36 -14.22
C LYS A 68 0.11 -29.88 -13.85
N GLY A 69 0.67 -29.61 -12.65
CA GLY A 69 0.84 -28.27 -12.10
C GLY A 69 -0.47 -27.63 -11.65
N ILE A 70 -0.34 -26.58 -10.82
CA ILE A 70 -1.48 -25.87 -10.21
C ILE A 70 -2.27 -25.03 -11.22
N ALA A 71 -1.63 -24.51 -12.25
CA ALA A 71 -2.25 -23.65 -13.27
C ALA A 71 -3.35 -24.36 -14.10
N ARG A 72 -3.30 -25.71 -14.15
CA ARG A 72 -4.31 -26.50 -14.87
C ARG A 72 -5.54 -26.85 -14.06
N LEU A 73 -5.57 -26.47 -12.79
CA LEU A 73 -6.72 -26.70 -11.94
C LEU A 73 -7.85 -25.71 -12.27
N ASP A 74 -9.09 -26.17 -12.04
CA ASP A 74 -10.23 -25.27 -11.99
C ASP A 74 -9.97 -24.16 -10.95
N PRO A 75 -10.28 -22.87 -11.27
CA PRO A 75 -9.98 -21.75 -10.38
C PRO A 75 -10.49 -21.94 -8.95
N GLN A 76 -11.73 -22.42 -8.78
CA GLN A 76 -12.27 -22.66 -7.45
C GLN A 76 -11.50 -23.74 -6.69
N VAL A 77 -11.07 -24.81 -7.36
CA VAL A 77 -10.29 -25.90 -6.75
C VAL A 77 -8.89 -25.40 -6.36
N ARG A 78 -8.27 -24.60 -7.21
CA ARG A 78 -6.98 -23.98 -6.94
C ARG A 78 -7.04 -23.09 -5.68
N GLU A 79 -8.04 -22.19 -5.61
CA GLU A 79 -8.18 -21.29 -4.46
C GLU A 79 -8.60 -22.02 -3.18
N ILE A 80 -9.36 -23.11 -3.27
CA ILE A 80 -9.62 -23.98 -2.10
C ILE A 80 -8.33 -24.59 -1.57
N LEU A 81 -7.44 -25.07 -2.44
CA LEU A 81 -6.13 -25.64 -2.03
C LEU A 81 -5.24 -24.55 -1.41
N ARG A 82 -5.09 -23.40 -2.06
CA ARG A 82 -4.32 -22.26 -1.52
C ARG A 82 -4.84 -21.84 -0.15
N ALA A 83 -6.14 -21.57 -0.03
CA ALA A 83 -6.76 -21.14 1.22
C ALA A 83 -6.62 -22.16 2.36
N ALA A 84 -6.74 -23.45 2.07
CA ALA A 84 -6.57 -24.48 3.09
C ALA A 84 -5.11 -24.63 3.54
N LEU A 85 -4.17 -24.60 2.60
CA LEU A 85 -2.74 -24.67 2.91
C LEU A 85 -2.29 -23.43 3.69
N ALA A 86 -2.74 -22.23 3.30
CA ALA A 86 -2.48 -20.98 4.00
C ALA A 86 -2.97 -21.03 5.46
N GLN A 87 -4.20 -21.49 5.70
CA GLN A 87 -4.75 -21.64 7.03
C GLN A 87 -3.92 -22.59 7.91
N ALA A 88 -3.48 -23.72 7.36
CA ALA A 88 -2.71 -24.70 8.12
C ALA A 88 -1.27 -24.25 8.42
N ARG A 89 -0.62 -23.52 7.50
CA ARG A 89 0.79 -23.11 7.64
C ARG A 89 0.99 -21.79 8.35
N TYR A 90 0.10 -20.81 8.11
CA TYR A 90 0.31 -19.41 8.55
C TYR A 90 -0.73 -18.91 9.56
N MET A 91 -1.92 -19.55 9.64
CA MET A 91 -3.01 -19.06 10.49
C MET A 91 -3.29 -19.95 11.72
N GLN A 92 -2.40 -20.89 12.03
CA GLN A 92 -2.53 -21.80 13.18
C GLN A 92 -3.83 -22.63 13.19
N VAL A 93 -4.47 -22.82 12.04
CA VAL A 93 -5.62 -23.71 11.94
C VAL A 93 -5.15 -25.15 11.95
N PRO A 94 -5.71 -26.05 12.79
CA PRO A 94 -5.32 -27.46 12.80
C PRO A 94 -5.43 -28.08 11.41
N ALA A 95 -4.40 -28.83 10.98
CA ALA A 95 -4.31 -29.43 9.65
C ALA A 95 -5.56 -30.25 9.28
N SER A 96 -6.07 -31.07 10.22
CA SER A 96 -7.27 -31.86 10.00
C SER A 96 -8.53 -31.00 9.75
N ALA A 97 -8.64 -29.87 10.46
CA ALA A 97 -9.74 -28.94 10.26
C ALA A 97 -9.64 -28.24 8.90
N ALA A 98 -8.45 -27.75 8.50
CA ALA A 98 -8.22 -27.13 7.20
C ALA A 98 -8.59 -28.08 6.05
N VAL A 99 -8.12 -29.32 6.10
CA VAL A 99 -8.43 -30.35 5.09
C VAL A 99 -9.93 -30.66 5.03
N ASN A 100 -10.57 -30.87 6.17
CA ASN A 100 -11.98 -31.22 6.21
C ASN A 100 -12.86 -30.09 5.65
N GLU A 101 -12.57 -28.83 6.01
CA GLU A 101 -13.29 -27.67 5.47
C GLU A 101 -13.04 -27.48 3.97
N ALA A 102 -11.81 -27.69 3.49
CA ALA A 102 -11.51 -27.65 2.06
C ALA A 102 -12.33 -28.67 1.25
N VAL A 103 -12.46 -29.92 1.77
CA VAL A 103 -13.29 -30.96 1.14
C VAL A 103 -14.77 -30.55 1.13
N LYS A 104 -15.29 -29.91 2.19
CA LYS A 104 -16.67 -29.36 2.18
C LYS A 104 -16.83 -28.25 1.15
N LEU A 105 -15.85 -27.35 1.02
CA LEU A 105 -15.86 -26.25 0.03
C LEU A 105 -15.94 -26.76 -1.40
N THR A 106 -15.36 -27.91 -1.76
CA THR A 106 -15.54 -28.48 -3.12
C THR A 106 -17.00 -28.72 -3.46
N ARG A 107 -17.82 -29.13 -2.47
CA ARG A 107 -19.27 -29.32 -2.66
C ARG A 107 -19.99 -27.98 -2.75
N THR A 108 -19.62 -27.02 -1.90
CA THR A 108 -20.17 -25.65 -1.91
C THR A 108 -20.01 -25.00 -3.27
N PHE A 109 -18.84 -25.17 -3.90
CA PHE A 109 -18.53 -24.64 -5.24
C PHE A 109 -18.92 -25.58 -6.39
N LYS A 110 -19.72 -26.62 -6.14
CA LYS A 110 -20.18 -27.62 -7.13
C LYS A 110 -19.03 -28.35 -7.84
N LYS A 111 -17.90 -28.56 -7.14
CA LYS A 111 -16.69 -29.28 -7.59
C LYS A 111 -16.49 -30.57 -6.81
N ALA A 112 -17.56 -31.27 -6.46
CA ALA A 112 -17.53 -32.46 -5.61
C ALA A 112 -16.59 -33.57 -6.14
N SER A 113 -16.42 -33.69 -7.46
CA SER A 113 -15.50 -34.65 -8.10
C SER A 113 -14.03 -34.39 -7.73
N ALA A 114 -13.65 -33.16 -7.31
CA ALA A 114 -12.31 -32.81 -6.89
C ALA A 114 -12.03 -33.13 -5.40
N SER A 115 -13.03 -33.59 -4.63
CA SER A 115 -12.86 -33.82 -3.17
C SER A 115 -11.73 -34.76 -2.82
N GLY A 116 -11.58 -35.87 -3.60
CA GLY A 116 -10.48 -36.82 -3.41
C GLY A 116 -9.10 -36.23 -3.68
N LEU A 117 -8.98 -35.45 -4.75
CA LEU A 117 -7.75 -34.73 -5.11
C LEU A 117 -7.36 -33.73 -4.01
N VAL A 118 -8.30 -32.86 -3.60
CA VAL A 118 -8.09 -31.85 -2.56
C VAL A 118 -7.62 -32.49 -1.26
N ASN A 119 -8.26 -33.58 -0.80
CA ASN A 119 -7.86 -34.29 0.40
C ASN A 119 -6.44 -34.89 0.28
N ALA A 120 -6.14 -35.56 -0.84
CA ALA A 120 -4.87 -36.23 -1.05
C ALA A 120 -3.69 -35.22 -1.14
N VAL A 121 -3.88 -34.13 -1.88
CA VAL A 121 -2.86 -33.08 -2.06
C VAL A 121 -2.58 -32.38 -0.73
N LEU A 122 -3.61 -31.92 -0.03
CA LEU A 122 -3.42 -31.16 1.23
C LEU A 122 -2.76 -31.98 2.33
N ARG A 123 -3.10 -33.26 2.49
CA ARG A 123 -2.45 -34.14 3.48
C ARG A 123 -0.94 -34.25 3.29
N ARG A 124 -0.44 -34.14 2.06
CA ARG A 124 1.00 -34.16 1.75
C ARG A 124 1.61 -32.76 1.80
N ALA A 125 0.91 -31.76 1.23
CA ALA A 125 1.41 -30.38 1.12
C ALA A 125 1.62 -29.69 2.47
N ILE A 126 0.75 -29.93 3.44
CA ILE A 126 0.86 -29.30 4.79
C ILE A 126 2.17 -29.66 5.48
N GLY A 127 2.67 -30.88 5.31
CA GLY A 127 3.92 -31.35 5.89
C GLY A 127 5.17 -31.10 5.04
N TYR A 128 5.06 -30.38 3.92
CA TYR A 128 6.20 -30.13 3.05
C TYR A 128 7.24 -29.22 3.73
N ASP A 129 8.49 -29.66 3.74
CA ASP A 129 9.62 -28.90 4.28
C ASP A 129 10.24 -28.02 3.19
N LEU A 130 10.04 -26.71 3.30
CA LEU A 130 10.64 -25.71 2.41
C LEU A 130 12.16 -25.63 2.56
N GLY A 131 12.73 -26.04 3.71
CA GLY A 131 14.18 -26.08 3.90
C GLY A 131 14.89 -27.09 3.00
N SER A 132 14.15 -28.08 2.49
CA SER A 132 14.66 -29.08 1.53
C SER A 132 14.45 -28.67 0.05
N ALA A 133 13.86 -27.50 -0.20
CA ALA A 133 13.61 -27.05 -1.58
C ALA A 133 14.90 -26.71 -2.32
N VAL A 134 14.97 -27.10 -3.58
CA VAL A 134 16.07 -26.77 -4.49
C VAL A 134 15.53 -25.83 -5.56
N PHE A 135 16.19 -24.71 -5.75
CA PHE A 135 15.81 -23.67 -6.70
C PHE A 135 16.81 -23.65 -7.87
N ALA A 136 16.33 -23.37 -9.07
CA ALA A 136 17.17 -23.31 -10.27
C ALA A 136 18.10 -22.07 -10.25
N ASP A 137 17.63 -20.96 -9.71
CA ASP A 137 18.35 -19.70 -9.60
C ASP A 137 17.85 -18.87 -8.41
N GLU A 138 18.50 -17.72 -8.16
CA GLU A 138 18.13 -16.81 -7.08
C GLU A 138 16.75 -16.17 -7.29
N VAL A 139 16.36 -15.92 -8.55
CA VAL A 139 15.03 -15.37 -8.86
C VAL A 139 13.95 -16.38 -8.47
N GLU A 140 14.12 -17.66 -8.79
CA GLU A 140 13.17 -18.70 -8.35
C GLU A 140 13.12 -18.80 -6.81
N ARG A 141 14.28 -18.71 -6.15
CA ARG A 141 14.34 -18.69 -4.68
C ARG A 141 13.53 -17.54 -4.10
N LEU A 142 13.66 -16.34 -4.65
CA LEU A 142 12.88 -15.16 -4.26
C LEU A 142 11.39 -15.32 -4.56
N MET A 143 11.02 -15.89 -5.72
CA MET A 143 9.63 -16.17 -6.06
C MET A 143 8.96 -17.10 -5.06
N VAL A 144 9.69 -18.08 -4.56
CA VAL A 144 9.14 -19.08 -3.63
C VAL A 144 9.21 -18.63 -2.18
N LEU A 145 10.38 -18.23 -1.69
CA LEU A 145 10.56 -17.85 -0.28
C LEU A 145 10.01 -16.46 0.04
N GLY A 146 10.14 -15.52 -0.90
CA GLY A 146 9.60 -14.17 -0.81
C GLY A 146 8.15 -14.04 -1.32
N SER A 147 7.64 -15.10 -1.95
CA SER A 147 6.27 -15.14 -2.50
C SER A 147 5.99 -13.97 -3.45
N ALA A 148 6.73 -13.90 -4.54
CA ALA A 148 6.63 -12.84 -5.55
C ALA A 148 6.49 -13.41 -6.97
N GLY A 149 5.99 -12.61 -7.90
CA GLY A 149 6.06 -12.89 -9.33
C GLY A 149 7.50 -12.76 -9.85
N ARG A 150 7.78 -13.38 -10.99
CA ARG A 150 9.14 -13.41 -11.57
C ARG A 150 9.71 -12.01 -11.81
N ASP A 151 8.90 -11.09 -12.32
CA ASP A 151 9.36 -9.75 -12.68
C ASP A 151 9.76 -8.95 -11.44
N VAL A 152 8.95 -8.99 -10.37
CA VAL A 152 9.27 -8.32 -9.10
C VAL A 152 10.48 -8.98 -8.42
N ALA A 153 10.57 -10.32 -8.47
CA ALA A 153 11.74 -11.04 -7.94
C ALA A 153 13.02 -10.69 -8.71
N ALA A 154 12.95 -10.63 -10.04
CA ALA A 154 14.07 -10.24 -10.90
C ALA A 154 14.50 -8.79 -10.66
N PHE A 155 13.55 -7.85 -10.58
CA PHE A 155 13.82 -6.45 -10.26
C PHE A 155 14.55 -6.32 -8.90
N LEU A 156 14.07 -7.00 -7.87
CA LEU A 156 14.70 -6.94 -6.55
C LEU A 156 16.08 -7.60 -6.55
N HIS A 157 16.25 -8.69 -7.27
CA HIS A 157 17.57 -9.33 -7.41
C HIS A 157 18.58 -8.42 -8.12
N GLU A 158 18.15 -7.66 -9.13
CA GLU A 158 18.99 -6.74 -9.89
C GLU A 158 19.39 -5.49 -9.08
N HIS A 159 18.41 -4.86 -8.42
CA HIS A 159 18.62 -3.56 -7.75
C HIS A 159 18.96 -3.66 -6.25
N TYR A 160 18.57 -4.77 -5.59
CA TYR A 160 18.71 -5.00 -4.15
C TYR A 160 19.17 -6.43 -3.84
N PRO A 161 20.28 -6.95 -4.46
CA PRO A 161 20.65 -8.35 -4.40
C PRO A 161 20.81 -8.88 -2.96
N ASP A 162 21.39 -8.08 -2.08
CA ASP A 162 21.68 -8.45 -0.68
C ASP A 162 20.44 -8.35 0.23
N GLU A 163 19.39 -7.65 -0.18
CA GLU A 163 18.20 -7.35 0.64
C GLU A 163 16.90 -7.87 0.03
N ALA A 164 16.93 -8.46 -1.17
CA ALA A 164 15.74 -8.81 -1.95
C ALA A 164 14.74 -9.68 -1.18
N LEU A 165 15.23 -10.73 -0.50
CA LEU A 165 14.36 -11.59 0.30
C LEU A 165 13.83 -10.87 1.53
N ASP A 166 14.66 -10.08 2.19
CA ASP A 166 14.26 -9.34 3.38
C ASP A 166 13.21 -8.27 3.05
N ILE A 167 13.33 -7.59 1.89
CA ILE A 167 12.31 -6.66 1.38
C ILE A 167 10.98 -7.40 1.15
N LEU A 168 11.00 -8.58 0.54
CA LEU A 168 9.81 -9.38 0.27
C LEU A 168 9.15 -9.92 1.55
N THR A 169 9.92 -10.21 2.58
CA THR A 169 9.41 -10.76 3.85
C THR A 169 9.22 -9.70 4.93
N HIS A 170 9.59 -8.45 4.65
CA HIS A 170 9.47 -7.34 5.60
C HIS A 170 8.01 -7.07 5.96
N THR A 171 7.81 -6.67 7.21
CA THR A 171 6.53 -6.17 7.73
C THR A 171 6.70 -4.73 8.15
N ALA A 172 6.19 -3.80 7.35
CA ALA A 172 6.32 -2.37 7.64
C ALA A 172 5.72 -2.01 9.02
N ASP A 173 6.36 -1.07 9.70
CA ASP A 173 5.94 -0.58 11.02
C ASP A 173 5.79 -1.70 12.08
N GLY A 174 6.49 -2.83 11.94
CA GLY A 174 6.36 -4.00 12.82
C GLY A 174 4.96 -4.62 12.83
N GLY A 175 4.18 -4.45 11.76
CA GLY A 175 2.79 -4.91 11.65
C GLY A 175 1.80 -4.08 12.47
N LEU A 176 2.18 -2.87 12.87
CA LEU A 176 1.31 -1.89 13.50
C LEU A 176 0.63 -1.01 12.45
N THR A 177 -0.52 -0.47 12.79
CA THR A 177 -1.16 0.56 11.95
C THR A 177 -0.52 1.91 12.24
N SER A 178 0.00 2.54 11.20
CA SER A 178 0.52 3.91 11.29
C SER A 178 -0.61 4.91 11.13
N LEU A 179 -0.66 5.85 12.06
CA LEU A 179 -1.65 6.91 12.18
C LEU A 179 -0.95 8.26 12.16
N ARG A 180 -1.66 9.29 11.73
CA ARG A 180 -1.31 10.70 11.94
C ARG A 180 -2.26 11.27 12.99
N ALA A 181 -1.71 11.79 14.08
CA ALA A 181 -2.48 12.56 15.06
C ALA A 181 -2.88 13.90 14.46
N ASN A 182 -4.14 14.32 14.65
CA ASN A 182 -4.59 15.66 14.25
C ASN A 182 -4.04 16.69 15.25
N PRO A 183 -3.03 17.51 14.89
CA PRO A 183 -2.39 18.45 15.81
C PRO A 183 -3.31 19.58 16.28
N LEU A 184 -4.43 19.83 15.58
CA LEU A 184 -5.45 20.80 16.00
C LEU A 184 -6.34 20.26 17.13
N LYS A 185 -6.23 18.98 17.47
CA LYS A 185 -7.04 18.33 18.52
C LYS A 185 -6.18 17.71 19.62
N GLU A 186 -5.07 17.05 19.27
CA GLU A 186 -4.30 16.23 20.21
C GLU A 186 -2.84 16.15 19.84
N THR A 187 -1.98 15.93 20.85
CA THR A 187 -0.61 15.49 20.61
C THR A 187 -0.55 13.98 20.36
N PRO A 188 0.53 13.46 19.75
CA PRO A 188 0.73 12.00 19.60
C PRO A 188 0.63 11.25 20.93
N GLU A 189 1.17 11.82 22.01
CA GLU A 189 1.20 11.19 23.33
C GLU A 189 -0.22 11.07 23.90
N THR A 190 -0.99 12.15 23.87
CA THR A 190 -2.39 12.14 24.36
C THR A 190 -3.29 11.28 23.48
N LEU A 191 -3.03 11.22 22.17
CA LEU A 191 -3.73 10.28 21.29
C LEU A 191 -3.42 8.83 21.68
N CYS A 192 -2.17 8.49 22.00
CA CYS A 192 -1.80 7.15 22.46
C CYS A 192 -2.59 6.75 23.73
N GLU A 193 -2.68 7.64 24.71
CA GLU A 193 -3.45 7.39 25.93
C GLU A 193 -4.94 7.14 25.62
N LYS A 194 -5.55 7.96 24.77
CA LYS A 194 -6.96 7.80 24.35
C LYS A 194 -7.19 6.51 23.57
N LEU A 195 -6.25 6.13 22.68
CA LEU A 195 -6.33 4.87 21.92
C LEU A 195 -6.29 3.67 22.85
N LEU A 196 -5.38 3.65 23.83
CA LEU A 196 -5.30 2.58 24.83
C LEU A 196 -6.58 2.51 25.69
N ALA A 197 -7.09 3.66 26.13
CA ALA A 197 -8.34 3.72 26.88
C ALA A 197 -9.56 3.29 26.05
N SER A 198 -9.52 3.41 24.73
CA SER A 198 -10.58 2.96 23.81
C SER A 198 -10.44 1.52 23.33
N GLY A 199 -9.44 0.78 23.83
CA GLY A 199 -9.28 -0.66 23.58
C GLY A 199 -8.22 -1.04 22.54
N ALA A 200 -7.37 -0.11 22.10
CA ALA A 200 -6.18 -0.48 21.32
C ALA A 200 -5.23 -1.34 22.19
N LYS A 201 -4.64 -2.37 21.61
CA LYS A 201 -3.70 -3.26 22.35
C LYS A 201 -2.38 -2.59 22.67
N THR A 202 -1.89 -1.78 21.73
CA THR A 202 -0.68 -0.98 21.88
C THR A 202 -0.86 0.34 21.15
N ALA A 203 -0.28 1.42 21.66
CA ALA A 203 -0.14 2.69 20.99
C ALA A 203 1.12 3.39 21.50
N ALA A 204 1.93 3.91 20.58
CA ALA A 204 3.16 4.66 20.88
C ALA A 204 3.44 5.67 19.76
N PRO A 205 4.12 6.80 20.05
CA PRO A 205 4.63 7.68 19.02
C PRO A 205 5.53 6.93 18.04
N GLY A 206 5.44 7.28 16.74
CA GLY A 206 6.26 6.70 15.70
C GLY A 206 7.59 7.44 15.50
N LEU A 207 8.28 7.11 14.39
CA LEU A 207 9.58 7.70 14.03
C LEU A 207 9.45 9.09 13.42
N VAL A 208 8.32 9.38 12.78
CA VAL A 208 8.02 10.64 12.10
C VAL A 208 7.23 11.55 13.05
N PRO A 209 7.56 12.83 13.17
CA PRO A 209 6.83 13.76 14.03
C PRO A 209 5.32 13.73 13.74
N GLY A 210 4.50 13.63 14.78
CA GLY A 210 3.03 13.54 14.65
C GLY A 210 2.49 12.15 14.36
N SER A 211 3.35 11.15 14.06
CA SER A 211 2.91 9.78 13.82
C SER A 211 2.68 9.00 15.11
N VAL A 212 1.72 8.07 15.05
CA VAL A 212 1.44 7.10 16.11
C VAL A 212 1.35 5.71 15.52
N LEU A 213 1.97 4.72 16.13
CA LEU A 213 1.88 3.31 15.78
C LEU A 213 0.96 2.61 16.76
N ALA A 214 -0.11 1.99 16.28
CA ALA A 214 -1.10 1.35 17.13
C ALA A 214 -1.53 -0.03 16.61
N ARG A 215 -1.94 -0.92 17.53
CA ARG A 215 -2.54 -2.22 17.22
C ARG A 215 -3.99 -2.25 17.67
N PHE A 216 -4.89 -2.49 16.74
CA PHE A 216 -6.32 -2.62 16.96
C PHE A 216 -6.75 -4.11 16.92
N GLU A 217 -7.87 -4.45 17.58
CA GLU A 217 -8.52 -5.75 17.40
C GLU A 217 -9.39 -5.84 16.13
N GLY A 218 -9.71 -4.69 15.53
CA GLY A 218 -10.52 -4.53 14.32
C GLY A 218 -10.00 -3.40 13.45
N SER A 219 -10.88 -2.82 12.64
CA SER A 219 -10.52 -1.68 11.80
C SER A 219 -10.36 -0.41 12.63
N PRO A 220 -9.29 0.38 12.44
CA PRO A 220 -9.17 1.71 13.05
C PRO A 220 -10.39 2.61 12.77
N ALA A 221 -11.03 2.43 11.60
CA ALA A 221 -12.22 3.17 11.19
C ALA A 221 -13.47 2.91 12.05
N GLU A 222 -13.48 1.83 12.84
CA GLU A 222 -14.54 1.50 13.78
C GLU A 222 -14.40 2.27 15.11
N SER A 223 -13.25 2.90 15.34
CA SER A 223 -13.00 3.73 16.52
C SER A 223 -13.83 5.02 16.53
N GLY A 224 -14.35 5.41 17.69
CA GLY A 224 -14.94 6.74 17.89
C GLY A 224 -13.95 7.86 17.59
N LEU A 225 -12.71 7.71 18.05
CA LEU A 225 -11.64 8.69 17.80
C LEU A 225 -11.36 8.92 16.30
N PHE A 226 -11.47 7.87 15.47
CA PHE A 226 -11.39 8.04 14.02
C PHE A 226 -12.56 8.83 13.46
N ARG A 227 -13.81 8.46 13.86
CA ARG A 227 -15.01 9.17 13.39
C ARG A 227 -15.03 10.64 13.79
N ASP A 228 -14.50 10.94 14.96
CA ASP A 228 -14.45 12.30 15.51
C ASP A 228 -13.22 13.09 15.02
N GLY A 229 -12.42 12.53 14.08
CA GLY A 229 -11.32 13.21 13.41
C GLY A 229 -10.10 13.48 14.29
N TYR A 230 -9.84 12.68 15.33
CA TYR A 230 -8.62 12.78 16.15
C TYR A 230 -7.38 12.27 15.42
N PHE A 231 -7.56 11.40 14.44
CA PHE A 231 -6.49 10.89 13.61
C PHE A 231 -6.98 10.44 12.23
N HIS A 232 -6.03 10.29 11.33
CA HIS A 232 -6.23 9.53 10.10
C HIS A 232 -5.16 8.44 9.94
N VAL A 233 -5.43 7.46 9.05
CA VAL A 233 -4.49 6.35 8.78
C VAL A 233 -3.57 6.78 7.65
N GLU A 234 -2.28 6.90 7.95
CA GLU A 234 -1.26 7.30 6.98
C GLU A 234 0.08 6.67 7.33
N GLY A 235 0.76 6.06 6.35
CA GLY A 235 2.09 5.47 6.55
C GLY A 235 3.14 6.52 6.91
N GLN A 236 4.08 6.18 7.80
CA GLN A 236 5.08 7.14 8.28
C GLN A 236 5.91 7.77 7.14
N ALA A 237 6.36 6.97 6.16
CA ALA A 237 7.09 7.48 5.02
C ALA A 237 6.26 8.43 4.14
N SER A 238 4.96 8.17 4.02
CA SER A 238 3.99 9.04 3.34
C SER A 238 3.80 10.37 4.08
N GLN A 239 3.68 10.33 5.42
CA GLN A 239 3.65 11.53 6.26
C GLN A 239 4.89 12.38 6.07
N LEU A 240 6.07 11.75 6.00
CA LEU A 240 7.34 12.45 5.83
C LEU A 240 7.38 13.24 4.52
N ALA A 241 6.85 12.70 3.42
CA ALA A 241 6.78 13.41 2.15
C ALA A 241 5.91 14.67 2.22
N ALA A 242 4.76 14.60 2.89
CA ALA A 242 3.90 15.76 3.08
C ALA A 242 4.55 16.82 4.00
N LEU A 243 5.25 16.41 5.06
CA LEU A 243 6.03 17.34 5.92
C LEU A 243 7.12 18.09 5.15
N CYS A 244 7.76 17.44 4.15
CA CYS A 244 8.79 18.08 3.33
C CYS A 244 8.25 19.21 2.43
N VAL A 245 6.94 19.34 2.27
CA VAL A 245 6.31 20.48 1.58
C VAL A 245 6.52 21.76 2.38
N GLU A 246 6.59 21.68 3.71
CA GLU A 246 6.73 22.80 4.64
C GLU A 246 5.65 23.86 4.41
N ALA A 247 4.41 23.39 4.19
CA ALA A 247 3.24 24.25 4.01
C ALA A 247 2.99 25.10 5.27
N LYS A 248 2.60 26.36 5.07
CA LYS A 248 2.42 27.35 6.15
C LYS A 248 1.00 27.89 6.16
N PRO A 249 0.52 28.36 7.33
CA PRO A 249 -0.73 29.11 7.40
C PRO A 249 -0.77 30.26 6.38
N GLY A 250 -1.84 30.34 5.62
CA GLY A 250 -2.04 31.35 4.57
C GLY A 250 -1.51 30.99 3.18
N ASP A 251 -0.74 29.92 3.02
CA ASP A 251 -0.25 29.47 1.71
C ASP A 251 -1.40 29.01 0.79
N THR A 252 -1.15 29.10 -0.50
CA THR A 252 -1.90 28.35 -1.53
C THR A 252 -1.09 27.09 -1.87
N VAL A 253 -1.65 25.91 -1.58
CA VAL A 253 -0.98 24.62 -1.80
C VAL A 253 -1.77 23.78 -2.79
N LEU A 254 -1.08 23.10 -3.70
CA LEU A 254 -1.67 22.08 -4.59
C LEU A 254 -1.16 20.69 -4.22
N ASP A 255 -2.07 19.71 -4.14
CA ASP A 255 -1.77 18.28 -4.09
C ASP A 255 -2.31 17.66 -5.38
N LEU A 256 -1.43 17.36 -6.35
CA LEU A 256 -1.85 17.01 -7.72
C LEU A 256 -2.28 15.55 -7.89
N CYS A 257 -1.98 14.67 -6.93
CA CYS A 257 -2.35 13.25 -6.95
C CYS A 257 -2.91 12.80 -5.60
N ALA A 258 -3.85 13.59 -5.06
CA ALA A 258 -4.22 13.63 -3.66
C ALA A 258 -4.88 12.37 -3.09
N ALA A 259 -5.64 11.63 -3.91
CA ALA A 259 -6.49 10.57 -3.38
C ALA A 259 -5.71 9.36 -2.82
N PRO A 260 -6.12 8.87 -1.65
CA PRO A 260 -7.40 9.08 -0.94
C PRO A 260 -7.47 10.28 0.02
N GLY A 261 -6.43 11.13 0.10
CA GLY A 261 -6.47 12.38 0.84
C GLY A 261 -5.58 12.45 2.10
N GLY A 262 -4.85 11.37 2.43
CA GLY A 262 -4.03 11.35 3.66
C GLY A 262 -3.00 12.47 3.70
N LYS A 263 -2.23 12.67 2.63
CA LYS A 263 -1.24 13.77 2.54
C LYS A 263 -1.90 15.14 2.53
N SER A 264 -3.03 15.29 1.82
CA SER A 264 -3.81 16.55 1.85
C SER A 264 -4.28 16.89 3.26
N LEU A 265 -4.72 15.91 4.05
CA LEU A 265 -5.10 16.15 5.45
C LEU A 265 -3.90 16.63 6.27
N LEU A 266 -2.72 16.01 6.09
CA LEU A 266 -1.52 16.45 6.78
C LEU A 266 -1.10 17.86 6.33
N LEU A 267 -1.18 18.18 5.04
CA LEU A 267 -0.84 19.53 4.54
C LEU A 267 -1.73 20.59 5.19
N ILE A 268 -3.05 20.38 5.24
CA ILE A 268 -3.95 21.36 5.87
C ILE A 268 -3.79 21.43 7.39
N GLU A 269 -3.37 20.34 8.04
CA GLU A 269 -2.99 20.34 9.45
C GLU A 269 -1.76 21.24 9.70
N GLU A 270 -0.70 21.13 8.88
CA GLU A 270 0.47 22.01 8.95
C GLU A 270 0.12 23.48 8.65
N MET A 271 -0.83 23.70 7.75
CA MET A 271 -1.38 25.03 7.46
C MET A 271 -2.34 25.56 8.56
N GLN A 272 -2.60 24.80 9.63
CA GLN A 272 -3.53 25.16 10.72
C GLN A 272 -4.96 25.46 10.24
N ASP A 273 -5.40 24.80 9.17
CA ASP A 273 -6.66 25.07 8.46
C ASP A 273 -6.80 26.54 8.01
N GLU A 274 -5.69 27.17 7.59
CA GLU A 274 -5.65 28.52 7.04
C GLU A 274 -5.04 28.52 5.64
N GLY A 275 -5.46 29.46 4.79
CA GLY A 275 -5.02 29.56 3.40
C GLY A 275 -5.90 28.80 2.42
N ARG A 276 -5.32 28.12 1.41
CA ARG A 276 -6.06 27.38 0.38
C ARG A 276 -5.33 26.13 -0.04
N LEU A 277 -5.90 24.95 0.21
CA LEU A 277 -5.40 23.69 -0.29
C LEU A 277 -6.31 23.14 -1.40
N VAL A 278 -5.80 22.98 -2.61
CA VAL A 278 -6.52 22.32 -3.72
C VAL A 278 -5.99 20.89 -3.87
N SER A 279 -6.87 19.92 -3.61
CA SER A 279 -6.53 18.48 -3.63
C SER A 279 -7.10 17.83 -4.88
N CYS A 280 -6.24 17.54 -5.85
CA CYS A 280 -6.60 17.07 -7.19
C CYS A 280 -6.45 15.56 -7.33
N ASP A 281 -7.34 14.93 -8.08
CA ASP A 281 -7.19 13.58 -8.62
C ASP A 281 -7.95 13.46 -9.94
N VAL A 282 -7.48 12.62 -10.85
CA VAL A 282 -8.10 12.42 -12.17
C VAL A 282 -9.46 11.73 -12.09
N SER A 283 -9.75 11.01 -11.01
CA SER A 283 -10.95 10.20 -10.84
C SER A 283 -11.94 10.84 -9.87
N GLU A 284 -13.17 11.14 -10.33
CA GLU A 284 -14.25 11.63 -9.46
C GLU A 284 -14.51 10.68 -8.28
N ASN A 285 -14.51 9.36 -8.51
CA ASN A 285 -14.70 8.39 -7.42
C ASN A 285 -13.60 8.50 -6.34
N ARG A 286 -12.38 8.82 -6.73
CA ARG A 286 -11.27 9.03 -5.81
C ARG A 286 -11.35 10.38 -5.12
N VAL A 287 -11.76 11.43 -5.82
CA VAL A 287 -12.04 12.76 -5.24
C VAL A 287 -13.12 12.68 -4.16
N GLN A 288 -14.13 11.82 -4.33
CA GLN A 288 -15.14 11.58 -3.28
C GLN A 288 -14.56 11.01 -1.98
N LEU A 289 -13.44 10.27 -2.06
CA LEU A 289 -12.74 9.80 -0.86
C LEU A 289 -12.09 10.97 -0.11
N ILE A 290 -11.49 11.91 -0.86
CA ILE A 290 -10.92 13.14 -0.28
C ILE A 290 -12.00 13.94 0.41
N ARG A 291 -13.15 14.20 -0.25
CA ARG A 291 -14.28 14.94 0.34
C ARG A 291 -14.75 14.35 1.67
N LYS A 292 -14.94 13.03 1.71
CA LYS A 292 -15.33 12.32 2.94
C LYS A 292 -14.27 12.43 4.04
N ALA A 293 -13.01 12.39 3.69
CA ALA A 293 -11.91 12.49 4.64
C ALA A 293 -11.84 13.91 5.23
N VAL A 294 -11.94 14.94 4.40
CA VAL A 294 -11.97 16.35 4.77
C VAL A 294 -13.18 16.64 5.68
N GLU A 295 -14.39 16.22 5.28
CA GLU A 295 -15.62 16.37 6.08
C GLU A 295 -15.49 15.71 7.46
N ARG A 296 -14.96 14.47 7.53
CA ARG A 296 -14.74 13.74 8.77
C ARG A 296 -13.75 14.45 9.70
N MET A 297 -12.69 15.03 9.15
CA MET A 297 -11.68 15.76 9.92
C MET A 297 -12.15 17.17 10.33
N GLY A 298 -13.13 17.72 9.61
CA GLY A 298 -13.74 19.02 9.90
C GLY A 298 -12.93 20.21 9.38
N PHE A 299 -12.10 20.04 8.32
CA PHE A 299 -11.34 21.11 7.70
C PHE A 299 -12.19 21.94 6.74
N ALA A 300 -12.00 23.27 6.74
CA ALA A 300 -12.77 24.22 5.94
C ALA A 300 -12.03 24.71 4.68
N HIS A 301 -10.70 24.66 4.67
CA HIS A 301 -9.88 25.29 3.62
C HIS A 301 -9.27 24.30 2.62
N VAL A 302 -9.91 23.14 2.45
CA VAL A 302 -9.54 22.11 1.45
C VAL A 302 -10.58 22.09 0.33
N GLU A 303 -10.11 22.19 -0.92
CA GLU A 303 -10.92 22.13 -2.14
C GLU A 303 -10.62 20.84 -2.92
N PRO A 304 -11.39 19.74 -2.72
CA PRO A 304 -11.23 18.53 -3.53
C PRO A 304 -11.72 18.73 -4.96
N ARG A 305 -10.86 18.46 -5.95
CA ARG A 305 -11.13 18.77 -7.35
C ARG A 305 -10.74 17.63 -8.29
N VAL A 306 -11.55 17.42 -9.32
CA VAL A 306 -11.17 16.54 -10.44
C VAL A 306 -10.28 17.36 -11.38
N SER A 307 -9.04 16.92 -11.56
CA SER A 307 -8.09 17.50 -12.50
C SER A 307 -7.11 16.45 -13.01
N ASP A 308 -6.77 16.52 -14.27
CA ASP A 308 -5.77 15.66 -14.90
C ASP A 308 -4.38 16.31 -14.70
N GLY A 309 -3.65 15.84 -13.70
CA GLY A 309 -2.31 16.34 -13.37
C GLY A 309 -1.28 16.23 -14.49
N THR A 310 -1.55 15.51 -15.58
CA THR A 310 -0.65 15.42 -16.74
C THR A 310 -0.73 16.63 -17.67
N ARG A 311 -1.65 17.57 -17.41
CA ARG A 311 -1.87 18.77 -18.23
C ARG A 311 -2.08 20.00 -17.37
N PRO A 312 -1.50 21.16 -17.72
CA PRO A 312 -1.81 22.40 -17.04
C PRO A 312 -3.32 22.69 -17.10
N ASP A 313 -3.91 23.04 -15.96
CA ASP A 313 -5.32 23.39 -15.81
C ASP A 313 -5.41 24.88 -15.47
N ALA A 314 -5.92 25.70 -16.40
CA ALA A 314 -5.99 27.16 -16.26
C ALA A 314 -6.83 27.62 -15.06
N ASP A 315 -7.69 26.76 -14.53
CA ASP A 315 -8.50 27.03 -13.35
C ASP A 315 -7.75 26.74 -12.04
N LEU A 316 -6.58 26.09 -12.06
CA LEU A 316 -5.75 25.90 -10.87
C LEU A 316 -5.00 27.22 -10.55
N PRO A 317 -4.90 27.58 -9.26
CA PRO A 317 -4.14 28.76 -8.86
C PRO A 317 -2.63 28.57 -9.04
N MET A 318 -1.89 29.68 -9.07
CA MET A 318 -0.46 29.67 -8.79
C MET A 318 -0.25 29.38 -7.30
N ALA A 319 0.60 28.40 -6.98
CA ALA A 319 0.79 27.89 -5.64
C ALA A 319 2.13 28.32 -5.02
N ASP A 320 2.14 28.48 -3.70
CA ASP A 320 3.34 28.68 -2.90
C ASP A 320 4.11 27.37 -2.73
N ALA A 321 3.37 26.26 -2.62
CA ALA A 321 3.94 24.92 -2.57
C ALA A 321 3.07 23.89 -3.31
N ILE A 322 3.71 22.87 -3.88
CA ILE A 322 3.05 21.77 -4.61
C ILE A 322 3.59 20.43 -4.12
N LEU A 323 2.68 19.50 -3.87
CA LEU A 323 2.97 18.09 -3.67
C LEU A 323 2.59 17.29 -4.92
N VAL A 324 3.52 16.48 -5.38
CA VAL A 324 3.30 15.45 -6.41
C VAL A 324 3.61 14.08 -5.80
N ASP A 325 2.61 13.46 -5.17
CA ASP A 325 2.69 12.04 -4.79
C ASP A 325 2.30 11.20 -6.00
N ALA A 326 3.28 10.96 -6.86
CA ALA A 326 3.05 10.49 -8.22
C ALA A 326 2.48 9.05 -8.27
N PRO A 327 1.61 8.74 -9.26
CA PRO A 327 1.27 7.37 -9.55
C PRO A 327 2.55 6.60 -9.88
N CYS A 328 2.76 5.43 -9.25
CA CYS A 328 4.00 4.68 -9.33
C CYS A 328 3.76 3.16 -9.33
N SER A 329 4.80 2.36 -9.55
CA SER A 329 4.75 0.90 -9.52
C SER A 329 4.29 0.35 -8.18
N GLY A 330 4.60 1.05 -7.07
CA GLY A 330 4.27 0.65 -5.71
C GLY A 330 5.21 -0.40 -5.13
N LEU A 331 6.40 -0.60 -5.70
CA LEU A 331 7.36 -1.62 -5.25
C LEU A 331 7.92 -1.39 -3.83
N GLY A 332 7.63 -0.26 -3.22
CA GLY A 332 7.99 0.04 -1.83
C GLY A 332 6.96 -0.41 -0.78
N ILE A 333 5.73 -0.74 -1.21
CA ILE A 333 4.61 -1.05 -0.29
C ILE A 333 4.10 -2.49 -0.43
N LEU A 334 4.98 -3.43 -0.79
CA LEU A 334 4.68 -4.84 -0.99
C LEU A 334 4.07 -5.52 0.25
N ALA A 335 4.43 -5.05 1.45
CA ALA A 335 3.86 -5.55 2.70
C ALA A 335 2.39 -5.13 2.90
N LYS A 336 2.02 -3.93 2.45
CA LYS A 336 0.66 -3.36 2.59
C LYS A 336 -0.26 -3.70 1.42
N LYS A 337 0.33 -3.95 0.23
CA LYS A 337 -0.40 -4.30 -1.00
C LYS A 337 0.21 -5.56 -1.63
N PRO A 338 -0.11 -6.74 -1.10
CA PRO A 338 0.49 -8.00 -1.55
C PRO A 338 0.16 -8.36 -3.01
N ASP A 339 -0.91 -7.80 -3.58
CA ASP A 339 -1.24 -7.94 -5.00
C ASP A 339 -0.17 -7.33 -5.94
N ILE A 340 0.58 -6.32 -5.49
CA ILE A 340 1.69 -5.76 -6.27
C ILE A 340 2.81 -6.78 -6.48
N ARG A 341 3.03 -7.72 -5.56
CA ARG A 341 4.06 -8.76 -5.66
C ARG A 341 4.00 -9.58 -6.94
N TYR A 342 2.80 -9.67 -7.54
CA TYR A 342 2.54 -10.51 -8.73
C TYR A 342 2.28 -9.70 -10.00
N LYS A 343 2.52 -8.38 -9.95
CA LYS A 343 2.42 -7.53 -11.15
C LYS A 343 3.48 -7.90 -12.17
N THR A 344 3.08 -7.89 -13.42
CA THR A 344 3.99 -7.91 -14.55
C THR A 344 4.59 -6.52 -14.73
N LEU A 345 5.93 -6.45 -14.77
CA LEU A 345 6.68 -5.21 -15.00
C LEU A 345 7.00 -5.07 -16.50
N GLU A 346 5.95 -5.03 -17.34
CA GLU A 346 6.11 -4.85 -18.77
C GLU A 346 6.74 -3.48 -19.07
N LYS A 347 7.82 -3.49 -19.88
CA LYS A 347 8.55 -2.26 -20.23
C LYS A 347 7.65 -1.16 -20.79
N ALA A 348 6.68 -1.48 -21.65
CA ALA A 348 5.78 -0.50 -22.22
C ALA A 348 4.94 0.23 -21.16
N ARG A 349 4.40 -0.53 -20.17
CA ARG A 349 3.64 0.06 -19.05
C ARG A 349 4.52 0.87 -18.12
N HIS A 350 5.76 0.45 -17.91
CA HIS A 350 6.72 1.20 -17.12
C HIS A 350 7.08 2.52 -17.83
N ASP A 351 7.37 2.49 -19.13
CA ASP A 351 7.64 3.68 -19.93
C ASP A 351 6.44 4.67 -19.91
N GLU A 352 5.19 4.17 -19.99
CA GLU A 352 3.97 5.01 -19.87
C GLU A 352 3.86 5.65 -18.48
N LEU A 353 4.22 4.92 -17.42
CA LEU A 353 4.20 5.41 -16.05
C LEU A 353 5.24 6.53 -15.86
N LEU A 354 6.46 6.33 -16.35
CA LEU A 354 7.53 7.34 -16.32
C LEU A 354 7.12 8.61 -17.10
N ALA A 355 6.48 8.46 -18.26
CA ALA A 355 5.97 9.59 -19.04
C ALA A 355 4.86 10.35 -18.28
N THR A 356 3.98 9.63 -17.58
CA THR A 356 2.93 10.22 -16.75
C THR A 356 3.52 11.03 -15.59
N GLN A 357 4.51 10.48 -14.88
CA GLN A 357 5.21 11.16 -13.78
C GLN A 357 5.89 12.45 -14.28
N SER A 358 6.59 12.35 -15.42
CA SER A 358 7.23 13.49 -16.05
C SER A 358 6.24 14.61 -16.40
N ALA A 359 5.09 14.28 -16.99
CA ALA A 359 4.07 15.25 -17.37
C ALA A 359 3.43 15.93 -16.13
N ILE A 360 3.23 15.19 -15.03
CA ILE A 360 2.73 15.76 -13.77
C ILE A 360 3.74 16.74 -13.17
N LEU A 361 5.03 16.42 -13.20
CA LEU A 361 6.09 17.33 -12.76
C LEU A 361 6.15 18.61 -13.61
N ASP A 362 6.01 18.51 -14.93
CA ASP A 362 5.98 19.66 -15.84
C ASP A 362 4.72 20.54 -15.56
N THR A 363 3.58 19.94 -15.26
CA THR A 363 2.38 20.65 -14.81
C THR A 363 2.61 21.38 -13.48
N ALA A 364 3.25 20.71 -12.52
CA ALA A 364 3.60 21.33 -11.24
C ALA A 364 4.52 22.55 -11.44
N ALA A 365 5.52 22.46 -12.30
CA ALA A 365 6.41 23.58 -12.61
C ALA A 365 5.68 24.79 -13.17
N ALA A 366 4.63 24.56 -13.99
CA ALA A 366 3.80 25.62 -14.59
C ALA A 366 2.90 26.35 -13.58
N HIS A 367 2.48 25.66 -12.50
CA HIS A 367 1.61 26.21 -11.46
C HIS A 367 2.34 26.68 -10.20
N LEU A 368 3.68 26.55 -10.13
CA LEU A 368 4.44 26.99 -8.98
C LEU A 368 4.94 28.44 -9.14
N LYS A 369 4.71 29.26 -8.12
CA LYS A 369 5.25 30.61 -8.02
C LYS A 369 6.78 30.60 -7.96
N GLU A 370 7.42 31.70 -8.30
CA GLU A 370 8.84 31.94 -8.01
C GLU A 370 9.09 31.83 -6.49
N GLY A 371 10.24 31.28 -6.11
CA GLY A 371 10.54 30.97 -4.70
C GLY A 371 9.74 29.79 -4.13
N GLY A 372 8.75 29.28 -4.86
CA GLY A 372 7.86 28.21 -4.39
C GLY A 372 8.56 26.86 -4.26
N ARG A 373 7.94 25.96 -3.48
CA ARG A 373 8.45 24.62 -3.17
C ARG A 373 7.66 23.53 -3.91
N LEU A 374 8.37 22.62 -4.55
CA LEU A 374 7.83 21.40 -5.15
C LEU A 374 8.39 20.18 -4.42
N VAL A 375 7.50 19.32 -3.91
CA VAL A 375 7.89 18.02 -3.40
C VAL A 375 7.38 16.94 -4.35
N TYR A 376 8.29 16.10 -4.82
CA TYR A 376 8.01 14.89 -5.58
C TYR A 376 8.16 13.67 -4.68
N SER A 377 7.20 12.75 -4.70
CA SER A 377 7.26 11.52 -3.92
C SER A 377 6.63 10.34 -4.65
N THR A 378 7.10 9.14 -4.32
CA THR A 378 6.58 7.87 -4.82
C THR A 378 6.61 6.81 -3.72
N CYS A 379 5.69 5.85 -3.76
CA CYS A 379 5.72 4.68 -2.90
C CYS A 379 6.45 3.49 -3.56
N THR A 380 7.51 3.77 -4.30
CA THR A 380 8.36 2.75 -4.94
C THR A 380 9.82 2.91 -4.57
N ILE A 381 10.58 1.83 -4.75
CA ILE A 381 12.04 1.80 -4.61
C ILE A 381 12.74 1.67 -5.97
N ASP A 382 12.02 1.92 -7.08
CA ASP A 382 12.57 1.89 -8.43
C ASP A 382 13.36 3.18 -8.72
N PRO A 383 14.69 3.10 -8.99
CA PRO A 383 15.49 4.29 -9.31
C PRO A 383 14.99 5.09 -10.52
N ALA A 384 14.41 4.39 -11.53
CA ALA A 384 13.88 5.03 -12.72
C ALA A 384 12.67 5.94 -12.43
N GLU A 385 11.84 5.56 -11.45
CA GLU A 385 10.71 6.37 -11.00
C GLU A 385 11.10 7.43 -9.96
N ASN A 386 12.30 7.38 -9.42
CA ASN A 386 12.78 8.18 -8.29
C ASN A 386 13.82 9.23 -8.73
N GLU A 387 15.09 9.01 -8.39
CA GLU A 387 16.17 9.98 -8.67
C GLU A 387 16.37 10.27 -10.15
N GLU A 388 16.10 9.31 -11.06
CA GLU A 388 16.23 9.54 -12.48
C GLU A 388 15.14 10.49 -13.01
N GLN A 389 13.90 10.40 -12.47
CA GLN A 389 12.83 11.36 -12.78
C GLN A 389 13.18 12.77 -12.30
N VAL A 390 13.70 12.90 -11.05
CA VAL A 390 14.12 14.20 -10.53
C VAL A 390 15.26 14.79 -11.36
N ARG A 391 16.26 13.98 -11.70
CA ARG A 391 17.40 14.41 -12.54
C ARG A 391 16.94 14.87 -13.92
N ALA A 392 16.05 14.11 -14.56
CA ALA A 392 15.47 14.46 -15.85
C ALA A 392 14.64 15.75 -15.78
N PHE A 393 13.85 15.92 -14.72
CA PHE A 393 13.05 17.11 -14.48
C PHE A 393 13.93 18.36 -14.32
N VAL A 394 14.92 18.35 -13.41
CA VAL A 394 15.83 19.48 -13.21
C VAL A 394 16.63 19.80 -14.47
N GLY A 395 16.95 18.79 -15.29
CA GLY A 395 17.59 18.98 -16.59
C GLY A 395 16.72 19.75 -17.61
N ARG A 396 15.39 19.57 -17.57
CA ARG A 396 14.43 20.31 -18.40
C ARG A 396 14.05 21.67 -17.82
N HIS A 397 14.11 21.79 -16.48
CA HIS A 397 13.68 22.97 -15.72
C HIS A 397 14.86 23.53 -14.90
N PRO A 398 15.83 24.22 -15.54
CA PRO A 398 17.03 24.71 -14.86
C PRO A 398 16.74 25.79 -13.79
N GLU A 399 15.54 26.35 -13.79
CA GLU A 399 15.05 27.23 -12.72
C GLU A 399 14.79 26.49 -11.40
N PHE A 400 14.75 25.16 -11.40
CA PHE A 400 14.62 24.37 -10.17
C PHE A 400 15.98 23.92 -9.62
N ARG A 401 16.03 23.79 -8.31
CA ARG A 401 17.15 23.14 -7.59
C ARG A 401 16.62 22.20 -6.52
N VAL A 402 17.30 21.09 -6.29
CA VAL A 402 17.06 20.25 -5.14
C VAL A 402 17.45 21.00 -3.87
N VAL A 403 16.62 20.91 -2.84
CA VAL A 403 16.86 21.52 -1.52
C VAL A 403 16.67 20.51 -0.42
N THR A 404 17.40 20.67 0.68
CA THR A 404 17.18 19.86 1.87
C THR A 404 16.02 20.47 2.68
N PRO A 405 14.93 19.71 2.91
CA PRO A 405 13.85 20.20 3.76
C PRO A 405 14.27 20.26 5.23
N ASP A 406 13.66 21.17 5.98
CA ASP A 406 13.86 21.28 7.44
C ASP A 406 13.04 20.21 8.19
N VAL A 407 13.25 18.96 7.79
CA VAL A 407 12.59 17.80 8.36
C VAL A 407 13.64 16.76 8.73
N ARG A 408 13.59 16.27 9.96
CA ARG A 408 14.52 15.22 10.40
C ARG A 408 14.13 13.89 9.77
N PHE A 409 15.00 13.35 8.94
CA PHE A 409 14.82 12.01 8.38
C PHE A 409 15.12 10.93 9.43
N PRO A 410 14.29 9.88 9.53
CA PRO A 410 14.55 8.71 10.36
C PRO A 410 15.87 8.03 9.98
N ALA A 411 16.50 7.37 10.97
CA ALA A 411 17.70 6.57 10.73
C ALA A 411 17.42 5.48 9.67
N GLY A 412 18.42 5.19 8.85
CA GLY A 412 18.33 4.20 7.78
C GLY A 412 17.80 4.74 6.43
N MET A 413 17.31 5.97 6.37
CA MET A 413 17.06 6.61 5.07
C MET A 413 18.37 6.93 4.35
N THR A 414 18.42 6.65 3.05
CA THR A 414 19.53 7.05 2.18
C THR A 414 19.24 8.44 1.62
N VAL A 415 20.04 9.43 2.00
CA VAL A 415 19.92 10.80 1.48
C VAL A 415 21.01 11.04 0.45
N GLY A 416 20.60 11.39 -0.77
CA GLY A 416 21.50 11.69 -1.89
C GLY A 416 21.23 13.07 -2.49
N ASP A 417 21.96 13.40 -3.55
CA ASP A 417 21.85 14.69 -4.26
C ASP A 417 20.47 14.91 -4.91
N TRP A 418 19.74 13.85 -5.19
CA TRP A 418 18.48 13.88 -5.92
C TRP A 418 17.25 13.53 -5.08
N GLY A 419 17.40 13.38 -3.77
CA GLY A 419 16.31 13.09 -2.86
C GLY A 419 16.69 12.13 -1.74
N ALA A 420 15.69 11.62 -1.05
CA ALA A 420 15.85 10.69 0.06
C ALA A 420 14.99 9.43 -0.18
N LEU A 421 15.60 8.27 0.06
CA LEU A 421 14.99 6.95 -0.14
C LEU A 421 14.88 6.20 1.19
N SER A 422 13.67 5.77 1.51
CA SER A 422 13.39 4.75 2.53
C SER A 422 13.36 3.37 1.85
N VAL A 423 14.21 2.46 2.30
CA VAL A 423 14.11 1.03 1.95
C VAL A 423 13.54 0.31 3.17
N PRO A 424 12.53 -0.57 3.02
CA PRO A 424 11.80 -1.14 4.16
C PRO A 424 12.71 -1.82 5.20
N THR A 425 13.69 -2.56 4.75
CA THR A 425 14.66 -3.30 5.59
C THR A 425 15.57 -2.39 6.41
N ARG A 426 15.82 -1.18 5.94
CA ARG A 426 16.74 -0.22 6.56
C ARG A 426 16.06 0.71 7.56
N THR A 427 14.81 1.08 7.26
CA THR A 427 14.06 2.08 8.05
C THR A 427 13.00 1.46 8.95
N GLY A 428 12.52 0.26 8.63
CA GLY A 428 11.35 -0.35 9.25
C GLY A 428 10.01 0.23 8.77
N MET A 429 10.04 1.28 7.94
CA MET A 429 8.87 1.90 7.30
C MET A 429 8.60 1.28 5.92
N ASP A 430 7.61 1.81 5.20
CA ASP A 430 7.42 1.51 3.77
C ASP A 430 8.62 1.99 2.93
N GLY A 431 8.84 1.33 1.79
CA GLY A 431 9.71 1.84 0.74
C GLY A 431 9.10 3.09 0.10
N PHE A 432 9.86 4.19 0.11
CA PHE A 432 9.34 5.47 -0.29
C PHE A 432 10.46 6.40 -0.73
N PHE A 433 10.24 7.13 -1.81
CA PHE A 433 11.16 8.17 -2.26
C PHE A 433 10.52 9.54 -2.10
N LEU A 434 11.34 10.53 -1.78
CA LEU A 434 10.92 11.93 -1.73
C LEU A 434 12.07 12.86 -2.12
N CYS A 435 11.73 13.95 -2.82
CA CYS A 435 12.66 15.02 -3.17
C CYS A 435 11.96 16.36 -3.03
N ALA A 436 12.56 17.26 -2.27
CA ALA A 436 12.15 18.66 -2.20
C ALA A 436 12.97 19.50 -3.19
N MET A 437 12.26 20.30 -3.98
CA MET A 437 12.85 21.22 -4.97
C MET A 437 12.30 22.62 -4.75
N GLN A 438 13.08 23.62 -5.12
CA GLN A 438 12.69 25.02 -5.05
C GLN A 438 12.86 25.68 -6.41
N LYS A 439 11.82 26.41 -6.85
CA LYS A 439 11.91 27.29 -8.03
C LYS A 439 12.66 28.54 -7.66
N ARG A 440 13.68 28.90 -8.43
CA ARG A 440 14.49 30.12 -8.20
C ARG A 440 13.66 31.36 -8.47
N ASP A 441 13.98 32.43 -7.77
CA ASP A 441 13.51 33.76 -8.14
C ASP A 441 14.20 34.19 -9.45
N SER A 442 13.46 34.85 -10.36
CA SER A 442 13.97 35.33 -11.66
C SER A 442 14.93 36.48 -11.51
#